data_361b770dfbbaebe1dfb957e6b454602f
#
_entry.id   361b770dfbbaebe1dfb957e6b454602f
#
_cell.length_a   1.000
_cell.length_b   1.000
_cell.length_c   1.000
_cell.angle_alpha   90.00
_cell.angle_beta   90.00
_cell.angle_gamma   90.00
#
_symmetry.space_group_name_H-M   'P 1'
#
loop_
_entity.id
_entity.type
_entity.pdbx_description
1 polymer ?
#
loop_
_entity_poly.entity_id
_entity_poly.type
_entity_poly.pdbx_seq_one_letter_code
_entity_poly.pdbx_strand_id
1 'polypeptide(L)'
;MTNASPAPVATPTDLDESATMTVADALKIILANSYAVYLKTKNFHWHVSGPYFRDYHLLLDEQAAEILAVTDAIAERARKTGNRTLTSIGDIARHQTIKDNDAEFVTPQDMLAELRADNLHMVEAFRRAKEVADDAKDNATSGLIDTWTDEAERRAWFLFEASRPS
;
A
#
# COMPACT_ATOMS: atom_id res chain seq x y z
N MET A 1 13.63 -7.92 -40.23
CA MET A 1 13.65 -6.89 -39.15
C MET A 1 12.20 -6.68 -38.73
N THR A 2 11.80 -7.35 -37.65
CA THR A 2 10.46 -7.14 -37.07
C THR A 2 10.48 -5.78 -36.39
N ASN A 3 9.78 -4.82 -36.97
CA ASN A 3 9.45 -3.56 -36.32
C ASN A 3 8.54 -3.91 -35.12
N ALA A 4 9.12 -4.13 -33.97
CA ALA A 4 8.34 -4.20 -32.73
C ALA A 4 7.71 -2.82 -32.55
N SER A 5 6.38 -2.73 -32.62
CA SER A 5 5.68 -1.51 -32.24
C SER A 5 6.15 -1.06 -30.85
N PRO A 6 6.44 0.21 -30.64
CA PRO A 6 6.81 0.70 -29.30
C PRO A 6 5.76 0.24 -28.31
N ALA A 7 6.20 -0.20 -27.12
CA ALA A 7 5.28 -0.66 -26.08
C ALA A 7 4.20 0.41 -25.84
N PRO A 8 2.89 0.05 -25.88
CA PRO A 8 1.80 1.04 -25.80
C PRO A 8 1.82 1.87 -24.51
N VAL A 9 2.66 1.50 -23.56
CA VAL A 9 2.79 2.13 -22.25
C VAL A 9 4.05 3.01 -22.10
N ALA A 10 4.89 3.11 -23.14
CA ALA A 10 6.10 3.90 -23.11
C ALA A 10 5.78 5.40 -23.04
N THR A 11 5.84 5.98 -21.85
CA THR A 11 5.72 7.42 -21.62
C THR A 11 7.12 8.02 -21.60
N PRO A 12 7.41 9.05 -22.41
CA PRO A 12 8.72 9.70 -22.38
C PRO A 12 9.03 10.31 -21.01
N THR A 13 10.26 10.12 -20.55
CA THR A 13 10.79 10.70 -19.32
C THR A 13 12.27 11.02 -19.50
N ASP A 14 12.81 11.89 -18.66
CA ASP A 14 14.24 12.23 -18.61
C ASP A 14 15.04 11.30 -17.68
N LEU A 15 14.35 10.33 -17.02
CA LEU A 15 14.97 9.37 -16.15
C LEU A 15 15.51 8.16 -16.95
N ASP A 16 16.51 7.49 -16.40
CA ASP A 16 17.04 6.26 -16.96
C ASP A 16 16.01 5.15 -17.03
N GLU A 17 15.88 4.47 -18.16
CA GLU A 17 14.86 3.44 -18.40
C GLU A 17 15.00 2.26 -17.42
N SER A 18 16.22 1.78 -17.19
CA SER A 18 16.49 0.68 -16.26
C SER A 18 16.13 1.06 -14.82
N ALA A 19 16.46 2.29 -14.44
CA ALA A 19 16.13 2.82 -13.11
C ALA A 19 14.62 2.94 -12.92
N THR A 20 13.88 3.44 -13.92
CA THR A 20 12.41 3.54 -13.84
C THR A 20 11.72 2.19 -13.76
N MET A 21 12.26 1.16 -14.41
CA MET A 21 11.75 -0.22 -14.28
C MET A 21 11.88 -0.72 -12.84
N THR A 22 13.03 -0.49 -12.20
CA THR A 22 13.27 -0.89 -10.81
C THR A 22 12.31 -0.14 -9.85
N VAL A 23 12.08 1.15 -10.08
CA VAL A 23 11.09 1.93 -9.32
C VAL A 23 9.69 1.36 -9.53
N ALA A 24 9.30 1.03 -10.77
CA ALA A 24 7.98 0.47 -11.06
C ALA A 24 7.75 -0.88 -10.36
N ASP A 25 8.77 -1.72 -10.24
CA ASP A 25 8.69 -2.99 -9.51
C ASP A 25 8.49 -2.76 -8.00
N ALA A 26 9.18 -1.78 -7.42
CA ALA A 26 8.96 -1.38 -6.03
C ALA A 26 7.55 -0.80 -5.82
N LEU A 27 7.05 0.02 -6.76
CA LEU A 27 5.70 0.57 -6.74
C LEU A 27 4.61 -0.52 -6.82
N LYS A 28 4.81 -1.58 -7.59
CA LYS A 28 3.87 -2.71 -7.64
C LYS A 28 3.71 -3.40 -6.28
N ILE A 29 4.81 -3.56 -5.54
CA ILE A 29 4.78 -4.17 -4.20
C ILE A 29 3.98 -3.29 -3.24
N ILE A 30 4.27 -2.00 -3.14
CA ILE A 30 3.55 -1.10 -2.24
C ILE A 30 2.08 -0.91 -2.66
N LEU A 31 1.78 -0.93 -3.95
CA LEU A 31 0.41 -0.91 -4.45
C LEU A 31 -0.36 -2.18 -4.06
N ALA A 32 0.24 -3.35 -4.28
CA ALA A 32 -0.37 -4.62 -3.90
C ALA A 32 -0.62 -4.70 -2.40
N ASN A 33 0.35 -4.28 -1.58
CA ASN A 33 0.22 -4.20 -0.14
C ASN A 33 -0.89 -3.22 0.27
N SER A 34 -1.02 -2.08 -0.40
CA SER A 34 -2.11 -1.12 -0.13
C SER A 34 -3.48 -1.75 -0.33
N TYR A 35 -3.69 -2.49 -1.42
CA TYR A 35 -4.95 -3.22 -1.64
C TYR A 35 -5.16 -4.33 -0.61
N ALA A 36 -4.12 -5.08 -0.24
CA ALA A 36 -4.22 -6.15 0.75
C ALA A 36 -4.58 -5.60 2.14
N VAL A 37 -3.92 -4.53 2.59
CA VAL A 37 -4.24 -3.89 3.88
C VAL A 37 -5.61 -3.23 3.84
N TYR A 38 -5.97 -2.58 2.72
CA TYR A 38 -7.31 -2.03 2.54
C TYR A 38 -8.39 -3.10 2.74
N LEU A 39 -8.30 -4.22 2.05
CA LEU A 39 -9.30 -5.27 2.16
C LEU A 39 -9.33 -5.91 3.54
N LYS A 40 -8.16 -6.16 4.16
CA LYS A 40 -8.10 -6.67 5.55
C LYS A 40 -8.71 -5.67 6.54
N THR A 41 -8.45 -4.38 6.37
CA THR A 41 -9.06 -3.34 7.20
C THR A 41 -10.59 -3.33 7.03
N LYS A 42 -11.09 -3.47 5.81
CA LYS A 42 -12.53 -3.60 5.53
C LYS A 42 -13.11 -4.91 6.08
N ASN A 43 -12.39 -6.03 5.96
CA ASN A 43 -12.77 -7.28 6.59
C ASN A 43 -13.00 -7.09 8.09
N PHE A 44 -12.05 -6.50 8.79
CA PHE A 44 -12.17 -6.25 10.22
C PHE A 44 -13.21 -5.19 10.56
N HIS A 45 -13.37 -4.16 9.75
CA HIS A 45 -14.45 -3.20 9.86
C HIS A 45 -15.84 -3.87 9.80
N TRP A 46 -16.03 -4.82 8.89
CA TRP A 46 -17.30 -5.55 8.77
C TRP A 46 -17.55 -6.52 9.93
N HIS A 47 -16.52 -7.16 10.44
CA HIS A 47 -16.63 -8.27 11.38
C HIS A 47 -16.32 -7.91 12.84
N VAL A 48 -15.89 -6.69 13.15
CA VAL A 48 -15.66 -6.27 14.52
C VAL A 48 -16.97 -6.28 15.33
N SER A 49 -16.87 -6.66 16.60
CA SER A 49 -18.02 -6.70 17.52
C SER A 49 -17.57 -6.38 18.95
N GLY A 50 -18.51 -6.18 19.85
CA GLY A 50 -18.24 -5.99 21.27
C GLY A 50 -18.50 -4.57 21.78
N PRO A 51 -18.04 -4.26 23.01
CA PRO A 51 -18.39 -3.01 23.71
C PRO A 51 -17.95 -1.73 22.99
N TYR A 52 -16.85 -1.80 22.23
CA TYR A 52 -16.27 -0.68 21.47
C TYR A 52 -16.57 -0.78 19.98
N PHE A 53 -17.59 -1.53 19.59
CA PHE A 53 -17.93 -1.78 18.19
C PHE A 53 -17.95 -0.50 17.34
N ARG A 54 -18.70 0.52 17.78
CA ARG A 54 -18.87 1.73 17.00
C ARG A 54 -17.54 2.46 16.79
N ASP A 55 -16.73 2.59 17.83
CA ASP A 55 -15.47 3.30 17.75
C ASP A 55 -14.48 2.58 16.81
N TYR A 56 -14.36 1.27 16.94
CA TYR A 56 -13.48 0.49 16.06
C TYR A 56 -14.01 0.40 14.63
N HIS A 57 -15.30 0.23 14.46
CA HIS A 57 -15.94 0.18 13.15
C HIS A 57 -15.68 1.48 12.35
N LEU A 58 -15.85 2.63 12.98
CA LEU A 58 -15.61 3.94 12.35
C LEU A 58 -14.11 4.20 12.12
N LEU A 59 -13.26 3.87 13.10
CA LEU A 59 -11.80 4.00 12.95
C LEU A 59 -11.29 3.19 11.76
N LEU A 60 -11.74 1.94 11.62
CA LEU A 60 -11.32 1.06 10.53
C LEU A 60 -11.85 1.54 9.18
N ASP A 61 -13.05 2.12 9.13
CA ASP A 61 -13.59 2.69 7.90
C ASP A 61 -12.78 3.91 7.42
N GLU A 62 -12.45 4.80 8.34
CA GLU A 62 -11.58 5.94 8.06
C GLU A 62 -10.22 5.51 7.53
N GLN A 63 -9.58 4.55 8.20
CA GLN A 63 -8.26 4.05 7.79
C GLN A 63 -8.32 3.33 6.44
N ALA A 64 -9.37 2.54 6.18
CA ALA A 64 -9.56 1.91 4.88
C ALA A 64 -9.68 2.94 3.75
N ALA A 65 -10.44 4.01 3.97
CA ALA A 65 -10.60 5.09 3.00
C ALA A 65 -9.26 5.81 2.71
N GLU A 66 -8.46 6.07 3.74
CA GLU A 66 -7.12 6.67 3.58
C GLU A 66 -6.20 5.76 2.74
N ILE A 67 -6.19 4.46 3.01
CA ILE A 67 -5.35 3.50 2.28
C ILE A 67 -5.78 3.40 0.82
N LEU A 68 -7.08 3.34 0.55
CA LEU A 68 -7.60 3.27 -0.82
C LEU A 68 -7.26 4.54 -1.61
N ALA A 69 -7.28 5.70 -0.97
CA ALA A 69 -7.07 7.00 -1.62
C ALA A 69 -5.67 7.14 -2.25
N VAL A 70 -4.65 6.42 -1.76
CA VAL A 70 -3.28 6.52 -2.31
C VAL A 70 -3.01 5.54 -3.46
N THR A 71 -3.86 4.56 -3.68
CA THR A 71 -3.63 3.49 -4.67
C THR A 71 -3.51 4.02 -6.10
N ASP A 72 -4.35 4.97 -6.48
CA ASP A 72 -4.32 5.58 -7.80
C ASP A 72 -2.99 6.32 -8.05
N ALA A 73 -2.57 7.15 -7.11
CA ALA A 73 -1.31 7.88 -7.21
C ALA A 73 -0.10 6.94 -7.30
N ILE A 74 -0.09 5.83 -6.55
CA ILE A 74 0.97 4.82 -6.64
C ILE A 74 1.01 4.20 -8.04
N ALA A 75 -0.14 3.78 -8.56
CA ALA A 75 -0.26 3.18 -9.89
C ALA A 75 0.19 4.16 -10.99
N GLU A 76 -0.26 5.40 -10.92
CA GLU A 76 0.06 6.43 -11.91
C GLU A 76 1.54 6.80 -11.92
N ARG A 77 2.27 6.70 -10.80
CA ARG A 77 3.72 6.92 -10.80
C ARG A 77 4.45 5.98 -11.77
N ALA A 78 4.11 4.69 -11.76
CA ALA A 78 4.68 3.74 -12.72
C ALA A 78 4.35 4.16 -14.16
N ARG A 79 3.11 4.59 -14.43
CA ARG A 79 2.67 5.01 -15.77
C ARG A 79 3.35 6.30 -16.24
N LYS A 80 3.54 7.27 -15.36
CA LYS A 80 4.23 8.55 -15.66
C LYS A 80 5.67 8.34 -16.07
N THR A 81 6.32 7.27 -15.62
CA THR A 81 7.70 6.91 -15.97
C THR A 81 7.82 5.82 -17.05
N GLY A 82 6.73 5.55 -17.77
CA GLY A 82 6.74 4.67 -18.94
C GLY A 82 6.63 3.17 -18.64
N ASN A 83 6.24 2.79 -17.43
CA ASN A 83 6.17 1.39 -17.01
C ASN A 83 4.72 0.93 -16.78
N ARG A 84 4.52 -0.39 -16.79
CA ARG A 84 3.24 -1.01 -16.42
C ARG A 84 3.09 -1.02 -14.90
N THR A 85 1.83 -1.02 -14.45
CA THR A 85 1.46 -1.24 -13.06
C THR A 85 0.62 -2.52 -12.94
N LEU A 86 0.04 -2.77 -11.75
CA LEU A 86 -0.81 -3.93 -11.50
C LEU A 86 -2.06 -3.94 -12.39
N THR A 87 -2.55 -5.12 -12.73
CA THR A 87 -3.63 -5.30 -13.72
C THR A 87 -4.86 -6.03 -13.20
N SER A 88 -4.77 -6.75 -12.07
CA SER A 88 -5.87 -7.60 -11.60
C SER A 88 -5.70 -7.97 -10.11
N ILE A 89 -6.75 -8.52 -9.53
CA ILE A 89 -6.71 -9.08 -8.16
C ILE A 89 -5.67 -10.21 -8.07
N GLY A 90 -5.57 -11.07 -9.08
CA GLY A 90 -4.53 -12.09 -9.13
C GLY A 90 -3.12 -11.51 -9.17
N ASP A 91 -2.95 -10.37 -9.82
CA ASP A 91 -1.68 -9.66 -9.87
C ASP A 91 -1.31 -9.05 -8.50
N ILE A 92 -2.29 -8.51 -7.79
CA ILE A 92 -2.13 -8.07 -6.39
C ILE A 92 -1.63 -9.24 -5.53
N ALA A 93 -2.28 -10.40 -5.61
CA ALA A 93 -1.92 -11.58 -4.83
C ALA A 93 -0.49 -12.07 -5.11
N ARG A 94 0.01 -11.90 -6.33
CA ARG A 94 1.39 -12.25 -6.68
C ARG A 94 2.43 -11.29 -6.12
N HIS A 95 2.07 -10.03 -5.88
CA HIS A 95 3.02 -8.98 -5.46
C HIS A 95 2.91 -8.62 -3.98
N GLN A 96 1.79 -8.91 -3.33
CA GLN A 96 1.61 -8.56 -1.92
C GLN A 96 2.59 -9.32 -1.02
N THR A 97 3.09 -8.64 0.00
CA THR A 97 3.89 -9.21 1.08
C THR A 97 3.14 -9.20 2.42
N ILE A 98 2.00 -8.53 2.47
CA ILE A 98 1.03 -8.58 3.57
C ILE A 98 0.33 -9.94 3.54
N LYS A 99 0.19 -10.59 4.69
CA LYS A 99 -0.51 -11.86 4.81
C LYS A 99 -2.02 -11.64 4.90
N ASP A 100 -2.77 -12.46 4.18
CA ASP A 100 -4.23 -12.49 4.32
C ASP A 100 -4.63 -13.07 5.68
N ASN A 101 -5.85 -12.75 6.12
CA ASN A 101 -6.45 -13.34 7.30
C ASN A 101 -7.83 -13.88 6.92
N ASP A 102 -7.92 -15.20 6.76
CA ASP A 102 -9.15 -15.93 6.43
C ASP A 102 -9.77 -16.62 7.65
N ALA A 103 -9.36 -16.22 8.88
CA ALA A 103 -9.92 -16.78 10.11
C ALA A 103 -11.42 -16.50 10.22
N GLU A 104 -12.18 -17.49 10.63
CA GLU A 104 -13.62 -17.35 10.85
C GLU A 104 -13.96 -16.32 11.94
N PHE A 105 -13.09 -16.19 12.93
CA PHE A 105 -13.23 -15.21 14.01
C PHE A 105 -11.88 -14.64 14.42
N VAL A 106 -11.83 -13.31 14.61
CA VAL A 106 -10.69 -12.58 15.17
C VAL A 106 -11.21 -11.66 16.26
N THR A 107 -10.55 -11.65 17.42
CA THR A 107 -10.96 -10.72 18.49
C THR A 107 -10.70 -9.28 18.09
N PRO A 108 -11.48 -8.29 18.57
CA PRO A 108 -11.21 -6.89 18.27
C PRO A 108 -9.79 -6.44 18.60
N GLN A 109 -9.23 -6.92 19.71
CA GLN A 109 -7.85 -6.61 20.11
C GLN A 109 -6.83 -7.17 19.12
N ASP A 110 -7.03 -8.40 18.66
CA ASP A 110 -6.16 -9.02 17.66
C ASP A 110 -6.30 -8.35 16.29
N MET A 111 -7.50 -7.90 15.92
CA MET A 111 -7.71 -7.10 14.71
C MET A 111 -6.86 -5.82 14.72
N LEU A 112 -6.90 -5.06 15.81
CA LEU A 112 -6.13 -3.81 15.94
C LEU A 112 -4.63 -4.08 15.95
N ALA A 113 -4.19 -5.13 16.66
CA ALA A 113 -2.79 -5.53 16.73
C ALA A 113 -2.24 -5.96 15.36
N GLU A 114 -3.01 -6.74 14.61
CA GLU A 114 -2.62 -7.23 13.29
C GLU A 114 -2.56 -6.07 12.27
N LEU A 115 -3.56 -5.20 12.24
CA LEU A 115 -3.54 -4.03 11.35
C LEU A 115 -2.43 -3.05 11.71
N ARG A 116 -2.09 -2.91 12.99
CA ARG A 116 -0.93 -2.13 13.41
C ARG A 116 0.35 -2.72 12.83
N ALA A 117 0.54 -4.03 12.96
CA ALA A 117 1.70 -4.72 12.39
C ALA A 117 1.76 -4.57 10.87
N ASP A 118 0.62 -4.68 10.18
CA ASP A 118 0.53 -4.47 8.74
C ASP A 118 0.91 -3.05 8.33
N ASN A 119 0.44 -2.02 9.04
CA ASN A 119 0.83 -0.64 8.76
C ASN A 119 2.32 -0.38 9.01
N LEU A 120 2.93 -1.00 10.02
CA LEU A 120 4.37 -0.94 10.23
C LEU A 120 5.15 -1.66 9.12
N HIS A 121 4.63 -2.78 8.62
CA HIS A 121 5.19 -3.45 7.45
C HIS A 121 5.08 -2.57 6.18
N MET A 122 3.96 -1.84 6.03
CA MET A 122 3.84 -0.82 4.97
C MET A 122 4.91 0.26 5.07
N VAL A 123 5.17 0.77 6.28
CA VAL A 123 6.24 1.76 6.52
C VAL A 123 7.60 1.23 6.05
N GLU A 124 7.93 -0.02 6.39
CA GLU A 124 9.17 -0.65 5.93
C GLU A 124 9.21 -0.78 4.40
N ALA A 125 8.11 -1.18 3.78
CA ALA A 125 8.02 -1.30 2.32
C ALA A 125 8.15 0.07 1.62
N PHE A 126 7.54 1.12 2.19
CA PHE A 126 7.70 2.49 1.70
C PHE A 126 9.15 2.97 1.80
N ARG A 127 9.85 2.71 2.91
CA ARG A 127 11.26 3.09 3.06
C ARG A 127 12.13 2.42 2.00
N ARG A 128 11.93 1.12 1.75
CA ARG A 128 12.65 0.41 0.67
C ARG A 128 12.35 0.98 -0.71
N ALA A 129 11.09 1.28 -0.99
CA ALA A 129 10.71 1.89 -2.27
C ALA A 129 11.28 3.30 -2.43
N LYS A 130 11.38 4.06 -1.34
CA LYS A 130 12.02 5.39 -1.34
C LYS A 130 13.50 5.31 -1.69
N GLU A 131 14.25 4.39 -1.10
CA GLU A 131 15.66 4.17 -1.44
C GLU A 131 15.84 3.90 -2.95
N VAL A 132 14.99 3.05 -3.52
CA VAL A 132 15.00 2.75 -4.96
C VAL A 132 14.69 4.00 -5.80
N ALA A 133 13.71 4.82 -5.38
CA ALA A 133 13.35 6.05 -6.07
C ALA A 133 14.46 7.11 -5.99
N ASP A 134 15.12 7.23 -4.84
CA ASP A 134 16.26 8.14 -4.64
C ASP A 134 17.45 7.76 -5.52
N ASP A 135 17.79 6.47 -5.60
CA ASP A 135 18.84 5.94 -6.46
C ASP A 135 18.55 6.23 -7.94
N ALA A 136 17.29 6.14 -8.34
CA ALA A 136 16.81 6.45 -9.69
C ALA A 136 16.72 7.94 -10.00
N LYS A 137 16.95 8.83 -9.02
CA LYS A 137 16.71 10.27 -9.12
C LYS A 137 15.23 10.64 -9.36
N ASP A 138 14.32 9.73 -9.08
CA ASP A 138 12.88 9.98 -9.18
C ASP A 138 12.36 10.70 -7.91
N ASN A 139 12.68 11.99 -7.85
CA ASN A 139 12.33 12.83 -6.70
C ASN A 139 10.81 12.94 -6.48
N ALA A 140 10.02 12.85 -7.53
CA ALA A 140 8.57 12.93 -7.42
C ALA A 140 7.99 11.68 -6.73
N THR A 141 8.45 10.49 -7.08
CA THR A 141 8.09 9.26 -6.39
C THR A 141 8.59 9.27 -4.95
N SER A 142 9.85 9.64 -4.73
CA SER A 142 10.44 9.73 -3.39
C SER A 142 9.65 10.68 -2.49
N GLY A 143 9.27 11.86 -2.97
CA GLY A 143 8.49 12.84 -2.19
C GLY A 143 7.08 12.37 -1.85
N LEU A 144 6.39 11.66 -2.75
CA LEU A 144 5.08 11.07 -2.47
C LEU A 144 5.17 9.96 -1.42
N ILE A 145 6.22 9.15 -1.47
CA ILE A 145 6.45 8.08 -0.49
C ILE A 145 6.62 8.65 0.93
N ASP A 146 7.22 9.81 1.11
CA ASP A 146 7.32 10.47 2.41
C ASP A 146 5.94 10.72 3.03
N THR A 147 5.00 11.23 2.24
CA THR A 147 3.61 11.45 2.68
C THR A 147 2.92 10.12 3.02
N TRP A 148 3.03 9.11 2.17
CA TRP A 148 2.42 7.80 2.42
C TRP A 148 3.00 7.10 3.65
N THR A 149 4.28 7.30 3.92
CA THR A 149 4.95 6.80 5.14
C THR A 149 4.36 7.45 6.38
N ASP A 150 4.26 8.77 6.41
CA ASP A 150 3.67 9.52 7.53
C ASP A 150 2.22 9.09 7.80
N GLU A 151 1.42 8.93 6.76
CA GLU A 151 0.04 8.44 6.87
C GLU A 151 -0.04 7.02 7.47
N ALA A 152 0.85 6.12 7.06
CA ALA A 152 0.90 4.75 7.62
C ALA A 152 1.37 4.75 9.09
N GLU A 153 2.33 5.58 9.45
CA GLU A 153 2.77 5.76 10.84
C GLU A 153 1.63 6.33 11.70
N ARG A 154 0.84 7.28 11.18
CA ARG A 154 -0.35 7.80 11.84
C ARG A 154 -1.39 6.70 12.09
N ARG A 155 -1.68 5.86 11.11
CA ARG A 155 -2.60 4.73 11.28
C ARG A 155 -2.10 3.74 12.34
N ALA A 156 -0.82 3.40 12.31
CA ALA A 156 -0.22 2.53 13.32
C ALA A 156 -0.32 3.12 14.74
N TRP A 157 -0.11 4.42 14.87
CA TRP A 157 -0.28 5.13 16.14
C TRP A 157 -1.72 5.06 16.66
N PHE A 158 -2.70 5.35 15.83
CA PHE A 158 -4.11 5.30 16.22
C PHE A 158 -4.54 3.89 16.65
N LEU A 159 -4.10 2.86 15.93
CA LEU A 159 -4.36 1.47 16.27
C LEU A 159 -3.71 1.08 17.60
N PHE A 160 -2.51 1.56 17.86
CA PHE A 160 -1.82 1.36 19.14
C PHE A 160 -2.58 1.98 20.29
N GLU A 161 -2.96 3.26 20.20
CA GLU A 161 -3.69 3.94 21.27
C GLU A 161 -5.07 3.34 21.51
N ALA A 162 -5.79 2.98 20.45
CA ALA A 162 -7.10 2.32 20.55
C ALA A 162 -7.03 0.92 21.20
N SER A 163 -5.89 0.26 21.13
CA SER A 163 -5.69 -1.09 21.67
C SER A 163 -5.15 -1.12 23.12
N ARG A 164 -4.85 0.04 23.69
CA ARG A 164 -4.30 0.10 25.06
C ARG A 164 -5.34 -0.39 26.08
N PRO A 165 -4.93 -1.17 27.09
CA PRO A 165 -5.83 -1.54 28.18
C PRO A 165 -6.25 -0.28 28.95
N SER A 166 -7.51 -0.28 29.38
CA SER A 166 -8.08 0.77 30.26
C SER A 166 -7.55 0.66 31.69
#